data_a7b9e8c39d4fe5044adc99b67323debd
#
_entry.id   a7b9e8c39d4fe5044adc99b67323debd
#
_cell.length_a   1.000
_cell.length_b   1.000
_cell.length_c   1.000
_cell.angle_alpha   90.00
_cell.angle_beta   90.00
_cell.angle_gamma   90.00
#
_symmetry.space_group_name_H-M   'P 1'
#
loop_
_entity.id
_entity.type
_entity.pdbx_description
1 polymer ?
#
loop_
_entity_poly.entity_id
_entity_poly.type
_entity_poly.pdbx_seq_one_letter_code
_entity_poly.pdbx_strand_id
1 'polypeptide(L)'
;MTQVIQDLREPQAGPRRLLLTVPSENRRLCSHPEKEVTEAVVSPPPVDSAPDKPAESETVEPDRDARGARPAPSAAQRWRPLLLRWHFYAGILIGPFLLVAAVTGTLYALIPQVDRAVYSHELTVDNVGTQRLPLGDQVAAARRAHPEGSIASVTPAPKADSTTRVTLSVDDLPSDRTRTVFVDPYTGDVRGSLTTMGEWLPVRTWFDDLHRNLHLGVVGRNYSEIAASWLWVTALGGLVLWIGYRRRTHKLNRVLTPDRDAPKRRRTLTWHGAVGTWIIIGLVALSASGLSWSRYAGASISELRTELSWTTPAVSTSPASSSEGHHHGGDATADAPPTITPSDFTAVDNTATQAGLRAPMVITPPSAEGAAWSVNENNRGFPTRFDAIAVDPKTFAVADRVNFAQWPFMAKMTDWAISAHMGLFGIINQIILVLLGIGLISVIVRGYLMWWRRRPTRGGLPKAPGRGSLSSLLPGEAVALIVVVAVLGWFAPWFGIPLALFVIVDAVWGIVASRRGSGTPPHGSEHGPSDEQPATAATESAR
;
A
#
# COMPACT_ATOMS: atom_id res chain seq x y z
N MET A 1 -19.36 8.52 26.68
CA MET A 1 -18.94 9.05 25.35
C MET A 1 -19.99 9.97 24.73
N THR A 2 -20.94 10.47 25.50
CA THR A 2 -22.06 11.31 25.00
C THR A 2 -22.08 12.72 25.62
N GLN A 3 -21.01 13.15 26.29
CA GLN A 3 -20.95 14.43 27.03
C GLN A 3 -19.81 15.37 26.62
N VAL A 4 -19.07 15.09 25.53
CA VAL A 4 -17.92 15.91 25.08
C VAL A 4 -18.22 16.71 23.78
N ILE A 5 -19.44 16.66 23.26
CA ILE A 5 -19.78 17.33 21.97
C ILE A 5 -20.64 18.60 22.16
N GLN A 6 -20.80 19.12 23.36
CA GLN A 6 -21.72 20.25 23.58
C GLN A 6 -21.09 21.63 23.86
N ASP A 7 -19.77 21.78 23.86
CA ASP A 7 -19.11 23.05 24.21
C ASP A 7 -18.24 23.67 23.10
N LEU A 8 -18.69 23.66 21.86
CA LEU A 8 -18.10 24.48 20.80
C LEU A 8 -19.20 25.16 19.97
N ARG A 9 -19.85 26.17 20.60
CA ARG A 9 -20.57 27.23 19.86
C ARG A 9 -20.24 28.61 20.39
N GLU A 10 -19.59 29.34 19.54
CA GLU A 10 -19.75 30.77 19.17
C GLU A 10 -19.08 31.89 19.98
N PRO A 11 -19.10 33.08 19.37
CA PRO A 11 -18.17 33.64 18.37
C PRO A 11 -17.81 35.10 18.72
N GLN A 12 -17.27 35.80 17.76
CA GLN A 12 -17.20 37.26 17.47
C GLN A 12 -15.75 37.71 17.22
N ALA A 13 -15.38 38.50 16.28
CA ALA A 13 -15.91 39.61 15.55
C ALA A 13 -14.95 40.02 14.40
N GLY A 14 -15.51 40.47 13.29
CA GLY A 14 -15.18 41.66 12.57
C GLY A 14 -13.90 41.76 11.67
N PRO A 15 -14.05 42.27 10.47
CA PRO A 15 -13.00 42.27 9.45
C PRO A 15 -12.12 43.55 9.52
N ARG A 16 -10.80 43.38 9.49
CA ARG A 16 -9.87 44.48 9.13
C ARG A 16 -9.35 44.26 7.70
N ARG A 17 -9.83 45.12 6.81
CA ARG A 17 -9.24 45.40 5.50
C ARG A 17 -7.83 45.96 5.68
N LEU A 18 -6.85 45.31 5.06
CA LEU A 18 -5.57 45.96 4.77
C LEU A 18 -5.49 46.13 3.25
N LEU A 19 -5.60 47.40 2.85
CA LEU A 19 -5.23 47.94 1.55
C LEU A 19 -3.69 47.86 1.44
N LEU A 20 -3.19 47.17 0.44
CA LEU A 20 -1.82 47.36 -0.03
C LEU A 20 -1.86 47.81 -1.47
N THR A 21 -1.49 49.05 -1.62
CA THR A 21 -1.21 49.82 -2.82
C THR A 21 -0.13 49.18 -3.69
N VAL A 22 -0.43 49.14 -4.99
CA VAL A 22 0.49 48.81 -6.08
C VAL A 22 1.15 50.12 -6.56
N PRO A 23 2.46 50.15 -6.79
CA PRO A 23 3.07 51.18 -7.65
C PRO A 23 3.24 50.65 -9.07
N SER A 24 2.70 51.43 -10.01
CA SER A 24 2.95 51.36 -11.44
C SER A 24 4.31 52.00 -11.76
N GLU A 25 5.02 51.39 -12.72
CA GLU A 25 5.91 52.00 -13.74
C GLU A 25 6.88 50.93 -14.25
N ASN A 26 6.92 50.55 -15.50
CA ASN A 26 7.52 51.31 -16.60
C ASN A 26 7.24 50.62 -17.96
N ARG A 27 6.69 51.42 -18.87
CA ARG A 27 6.64 51.09 -20.30
C ARG A 27 8.05 51.25 -20.88
N ARG A 28 8.52 50.27 -21.66
CA ARG A 28 9.40 50.54 -22.80
C ARG A 28 8.91 49.76 -24.02
N LEU A 29 8.54 50.58 -24.98
CA LEU A 29 8.37 50.27 -26.40
C LEU A 29 9.69 49.74 -26.98
N CYS A 30 9.63 48.67 -27.76
CA CYS A 30 10.53 48.47 -28.87
C CYS A 30 9.75 47.86 -30.04
N SER A 31 9.81 48.63 -31.10
CA SER A 31 9.29 48.59 -32.45
C SER A 31 9.60 47.30 -33.22
N HIS A 32 8.63 46.94 -34.07
CA HIS A 32 8.77 46.04 -35.20
C HIS A 32 9.74 46.58 -36.26
N PRO A 33 10.25 45.67 -37.15
CA PRO A 33 10.18 45.94 -38.59
C PRO A 33 9.40 44.86 -39.32
N GLU A 34 8.47 45.35 -40.13
CA GLU A 34 7.83 44.70 -41.26
C GLU A 34 8.88 44.19 -42.27
N LYS A 35 8.68 43.02 -42.84
CA LYS A 35 9.27 42.61 -44.12
C LYS A 35 8.14 42.36 -45.11
N GLU A 36 8.20 43.18 -46.14
CA GLU A 36 7.44 43.16 -47.38
C GLU A 36 7.43 41.76 -48.03
N VAL A 37 6.23 41.35 -48.46
CA VAL A 37 6.00 40.21 -49.37
C VAL A 37 5.91 40.77 -50.77
N THR A 38 6.89 40.41 -51.62
CA THR A 38 6.85 40.71 -53.05
C THR A 38 6.19 39.53 -53.75
N GLU A 39 5.01 39.79 -54.35
CA GLU A 39 4.32 38.91 -55.30
C GLU A 39 5.11 38.85 -56.61
N ALA A 40 5.46 37.63 -57.04
CA ALA A 40 5.91 37.37 -58.40
C ALA A 40 4.79 36.62 -59.14
N VAL A 41 4.17 37.37 -60.03
CA VAL A 41 3.21 36.86 -61.07
C VAL A 41 4.01 36.12 -62.13
N VAL A 42 3.71 34.83 -62.37
CA VAL A 42 4.22 34.09 -63.55
C VAL A 42 3.02 33.59 -64.34
N SER A 43 2.94 34.12 -65.58
CA SER A 43 1.96 33.77 -66.60
C SER A 43 2.26 32.40 -67.26
N PRO A 44 1.22 31.66 -67.78
CA PRO A 44 1.41 30.37 -68.42
C PRO A 44 1.80 30.46 -69.89
N PRO A 45 2.56 29.50 -70.45
CA PRO A 45 2.79 29.41 -71.88
C PRO A 45 1.71 28.62 -72.62
N PRO A 46 1.61 28.77 -73.97
CA PRO A 46 0.44 28.45 -74.77
C PRO A 46 0.33 26.98 -75.23
N VAL A 47 -0.92 26.63 -75.52
CA VAL A 47 -1.39 25.35 -76.08
C VAL A 47 -0.98 25.23 -77.55
N ASP A 48 -0.43 24.09 -77.96
CA ASP A 48 -0.39 23.70 -79.39
C ASP A 48 -0.84 22.24 -79.57
N SER A 49 -1.51 22.06 -80.63
CA SER A 49 -2.39 21.10 -81.25
C SER A 49 -1.95 19.62 -81.29
N ALA A 50 -2.91 18.74 -81.22
CA ALA A 50 -2.92 17.31 -81.54
C ALA A 50 -2.67 17.12 -83.12
N PRO A 51 -2.35 15.89 -83.61
CA PRO A 51 -3.23 14.76 -83.63
C PRO A 51 -2.60 13.32 -83.55
N ASP A 52 -3.49 12.37 -83.49
CA ASP A 52 -3.56 11.00 -84.03
C ASP A 52 -3.39 9.79 -83.04
N LYS A 53 -4.42 9.01 -83.08
CA LYS A 53 -4.70 7.65 -82.54
C LYS A 53 -3.97 6.57 -83.44
N PRO A 54 -4.04 5.27 -83.07
CA PRO A 54 -4.21 4.56 -81.76
C PRO A 54 -3.18 3.44 -81.55
N ALA A 55 -2.94 3.05 -80.33
CA ALA A 55 -2.42 1.73 -80.01
C ALA A 55 -3.12 1.19 -78.78
N GLU A 56 -3.68 0.01 -78.92
CA GLU A 56 -4.29 -0.80 -77.88
C GLU A 56 -3.32 -0.96 -76.70
N SER A 57 -3.73 -0.40 -75.56
CA SER A 57 -3.04 -0.67 -74.31
C SER A 57 -3.76 -1.81 -73.58
N GLU A 58 -3.10 -2.96 -73.54
CA GLU A 58 -3.38 -4.03 -72.59
C GLU A 58 -3.59 -3.41 -71.20
N THR A 59 -4.80 -3.53 -70.66
CA THR A 59 -5.10 -3.23 -69.27
C THR A 59 -4.40 -4.30 -68.42
N VAL A 60 -3.19 -4.01 -67.97
CA VAL A 60 -2.56 -4.73 -66.84
C VAL A 60 -3.41 -4.41 -65.64
N GLU A 61 -4.26 -5.36 -65.22
CA GLU A 61 -4.88 -5.31 -63.90
C GLU A 61 -3.79 -5.14 -62.86
N PRO A 62 -3.86 -4.12 -61.98
CA PRO A 62 -2.91 -4.01 -60.91
C PRO A 62 -3.03 -5.22 -60.00
N ASP A 63 -1.94 -5.97 -59.89
CA ASP A 63 -1.78 -7.11 -59.01
C ASP A 63 -2.36 -6.81 -57.63
N ARG A 64 -3.51 -7.43 -57.33
CA ARG A 64 -4.22 -7.30 -56.03
C ARG A 64 -3.52 -7.98 -54.90
N ASP A 65 -2.41 -8.69 -55.15
CA ASP A 65 -1.68 -9.48 -54.18
C ASP A 65 -0.47 -8.74 -53.54
N ALA A 66 -0.16 -7.51 -54.01
CA ALA A 66 0.86 -6.66 -53.38
C ALA A 66 0.30 -5.83 -52.18
N ARG A 67 -0.72 -6.30 -51.49
CA ARG A 67 -1.03 -5.77 -50.14
C ARG A 67 -0.01 -6.35 -49.20
N GLY A 68 1.13 -5.64 -49.06
CA GLY A 68 2.20 -5.97 -48.15
C GLY A 68 1.67 -6.52 -46.83
N ALA A 69 2.08 -7.70 -46.46
CA ALA A 69 1.73 -8.37 -45.21
C ALA A 69 1.89 -7.37 -44.05
N ARG A 70 0.80 -7.07 -43.35
CA ARG A 70 0.88 -6.17 -42.19
C ARG A 70 1.88 -6.74 -41.22
N PRO A 71 2.88 -5.97 -40.78
CA PRO A 71 3.90 -6.46 -39.85
C PRO A 71 3.22 -7.05 -38.62
N ALA A 72 3.73 -8.21 -38.16
CA ALA A 72 3.19 -8.90 -36.98
C ALA A 72 3.14 -7.94 -35.77
N PRO A 73 2.08 -7.97 -34.99
CA PRO A 73 1.93 -7.06 -33.86
C PRO A 73 3.06 -7.27 -32.84
N SER A 74 3.67 -6.17 -32.40
CA SER A 74 4.70 -6.20 -31.37
C SER A 74 4.17 -6.75 -30.05
N ALA A 75 5.04 -7.28 -29.17
CA ALA A 75 4.66 -7.77 -27.86
C ALA A 75 3.83 -6.73 -27.07
N ALA A 76 4.23 -5.46 -27.10
CA ALA A 76 3.48 -4.38 -26.45
C ALA A 76 2.07 -4.19 -27.03
N GLN A 77 1.84 -4.47 -28.30
CA GLN A 77 0.52 -4.42 -28.91
C GLN A 77 -0.35 -5.61 -28.49
N ARG A 78 0.24 -6.81 -28.35
CA ARG A 78 -0.46 -8.02 -27.91
C ARG A 78 -0.89 -7.94 -26.44
N TRP A 79 0.01 -7.50 -25.54
CA TRP A 79 -0.24 -7.45 -24.10
C TRP A 79 -1.13 -6.29 -23.64
N ARG A 80 -1.14 -5.18 -24.39
CA ARG A 80 -1.87 -3.97 -23.98
C ARG A 80 -3.37 -4.16 -23.73
N PRO A 81 -4.15 -4.87 -24.56
CA PRO A 81 -5.58 -5.07 -24.33
C PRO A 81 -5.84 -5.80 -23.00
N LEU A 82 -5.03 -6.81 -22.70
CA LEU A 82 -5.11 -7.59 -21.46
C LEU A 82 -4.78 -6.74 -20.24
N LEU A 83 -3.64 -6.03 -20.27
CA LEU A 83 -3.23 -5.15 -19.17
C LEU A 83 -4.24 -4.02 -18.92
N LEU A 84 -4.81 -3.43 -19.99
CA LEU A 84 -5.83 -2.40 -19.85
C LEU A 84 -7.09 -2.96 -19.18
N ARG A 85 -7.50 -4.17 -19.55
CA ARG A 85 -8.65 -4.85 -18.97
C ARG A 85 -8.42 -5.18 -17.49
N TRP A 86 -7.28 -5.77 -17.16
CA TRP A 86 -6.92 -6.08 -15.78
C TRP A 86 -6.84 -4.85 -14.90
N HIS A 87 -6.10 -3.83 -15.32
CA HIS A 87 -5.98 -2.59 -14.57
C HIS A 87 -7.33 -1.90 -14.37
N PHE A 88 -8.22 -1.95 -15.37
CA PHE A 88 -9.56 -1.39 -15.27
C PHE A 88 -10.41 -2.14 -14.23
N TYR A 89 -10.49 -3.48 -14.32
CA TYR A 89 -11.31 -4.25 -13.39
C TYR A 89 -10.72 -4.30 -11.99
N ALA A 90 -9.40 -4.44 -11.86
CA ALA A 90 -8.73 -4.31 -10.57
C ALA A 90 -9.01 -2.93 -9.94
N GLY A 91 -8.90 -1.85 -10.73
CA GLY A 91 -9.22 -0.51 -10.25
C GLY A 91 -10.65 -0.34 -9.76
N ILE A 92 -11.64 -1.02 -10.37
CA ILE A 92 -13.04 -0.94 -9.96
C ILE A 92 -13.34 -1.86 -8.77
N LEU A 93 -12.90 -3.12 -8.82
CA LEU A 93 -13.27 -4.14 -7.84
C LEU A 93 -12.41 -4.09 -6.58
N ILE A 94 -11.10 -3.86 -6.74
CA ILE A 94 -10.14 -3.79 -5.63
C ILE A 94 -9.96 -2.35 -5.14
N GLY A 95 -10.23 -1.37 -5.98
CA GLY A 95 -10.11 0.05 -5.65
C GLY A 95 -10.74 0.48 -4.34
N PRO A 96 -11.95 0.02 -3.95
CA PRO A 96 -12.55 0.34 -2.64
C PRO A 96 -11.70 -0.18 -1.47
N PHE A 97 -11.16 -1.40 -1.57
CA PHE A 97 -10.28 -1.98 -0.55
C PHE A 97 -8.99 -1.16 -0.41
N LEU A 98 -8.38 -0.79 -1.54
CA LEU A 98 -7.18 0.07 -1.57
C LEU A 98 -7.47 1.47 -1.02
N LEU A 99 -8.64 2.02 -1.27
CA LEU A 99 -9.03 3.35 -0.77
C LEU A 99 -9.15 3.34 0.75
N VAL A 100 -9.82 2.34 1.32
CA VAL A 100 -9.96 2.20 2.77
C VAL A 100 -8.58 1.98 3.40
N ALA A 101 -7.75 1.07 2.84
CA ALA A 101 -6.40 0.84 3.32
C ALA A 101 -5.52 2.11 3.26
N ALA A 102 -5.64 2.92 2.18
CA ALA A 102 -4.90 4.17 2.06
C ALA A 102 -5.35 5.22 3.09
N VAL A 103 -6.66 5.34 3.34
CA VAL A 103 -7.20 6.28 4.34
C VAL A 103 -6.76 5.87 5.75
N THR A 104 -7.01 4.61 6.13
CA THR A 104 -6.68 4.11 7.46
C THR A 104 -5.17 4.10 7.73
N GLY A 105 -4.35 3.74 6.73
CA GLY A 105 -2.89 3.79 6.83
C GLY A 105 -2.35 5.22 6.93
N THR A 106 -2.96 6.20 6.23
CA THR A 106 -2.60 7.62 6.38
C THR A 106 -2.89 8.12 7.79
N LEU A 107 -4.03 7.73 8.36
CA LEU A 107 -4.37 8.05 9.76
C LEU A 107 -3.37 7.40 10.72
N TYR A 108 -3.07 6.10 10.53
CA TYR A 108 -2.11 5.37 11.36
C TYR A 108 -0.71 6.03 11.36
N ALA A 109 -0.25 6.56 10.23
CA ALA A 109 1.05 7.23 10.13
C ALA A 109 1.17 8.48 11.04
N LEU A 110 0.05 9.06 11.49
CA LEU A 110 0.00 10.23 12.37
C LEU A 110 -0.07 9.86 13.86
N ILE A 111 -0.27 8.59 14.20
CA ILE A 111 -0.50 8.13 15.57
C ILE A 111 0.65 8.44 16.53
N PRO A 112 1.94 8.37 16.16
CA PRO A 112 3.02 8.71 17.10
C PRO A 112 2.93 10.12 17.69
N GLN A 113 2.31 11.08 17.00
CA GLN A 113 2.06 12.43 17.52
C GLN A 113 0.83 12.43 18.45
N VAL A 114 -0.21 11.68 18.06
CA VAL A 114 -1.44 11.55 18.86
C VAL A 114 -1.15 10.85 20.18
N ASP A 115 -0.41 9.74 20.17
CA ASP A 115 0.01 9.02 21.38
C ASP A 115 0.74 9.93 22.36
N ARG A 116 1.71 10.72 21.88
CA ARG A 116 2.44 11.67 22.72
C ARG A 116 1.58 12.78 23.29
N ALA A 117 0.57 13.23 22.55
CA ALA A 117 -0.34 14.27 23.00
C ALA A 117 -1.37 13.74 24.02
N VAL A 118 -1.93 12.54 23.76
CA VAL A 118 -2.97 11.94 24.58
C VAL A 118 -2.42 11.37 25.88
N TYR A 119 -1.27 10.69 25.82
CA TYR A 119 -0.65 9.98 26.94
C TYR A 119 0.59 10.69 27.48
N SER A 120 0.67 12.01 27.34
CA SER A 120 1.82 12.78 27.84
C SER A 120 2.05 12.58 29.33
N HIS A 121 0.99 12.46 30.12
CA HIS A 121 1.07 12.24 31.57
C HIS A 121 1.73 10.90 31.91
N GLU A 122 1.35 9.83 31.24
CA GLU A 122 1.89 8.49 31.46
C GLU A 122 3.29 8.33 30.86
N LEU A 123 3.59 9.00 29.75
CA LEU A 123 4.82 8.83 29.00
C LEU A 123 5.99 9.65 29.51
N THR A 124 5.72 10.78 30.18
CA THR A 124 6.77 11.73 30.59
C THR A 124 6.70 12.03 32.09
N VAL A 125 7.86 12.30 32.68
CA VAL A 125 7.95 12.75 34.08
C VAL A 125 7.75 14.26 34.17
N ASP A 126 7.23 14.75 35.30
CA ASP A 126 7.05 16.19 35.52
C ASP A 126 8.37 16.90 35.76
N ASN A 127 9.28 16.23 36.48
CA ASN A 127 10.59 16.75 36.84
C ASN A 127 11.69 15.70 36.59
N VAL A 128 12.71 16.09 35.85
CA VAL A 128 13.87 15.23 35.63
C VAL A 128 14.76 15.33 36.88
N GLY A 129 14.84 14.24 37.64
CA GLY A 129 15.71 14.16 38.81
C GLY A 129 17.19 13.96 38.42
N THR A 130 18.06 14.05 39.42
CA THR A 130 19.51 13.89 39.25
C THR A 130 19.94 12.44 39.17
N GLN A 131 19.22 11.55 39.84
CA GLN A 131 19.55 10.12 39.93
C GLN A 131 18.26 9.29 39.83
N ARG A 132 18.27 8.26 39.00
CA ARG A 132 17.19 7.29 38.90
C ARG A 132 17.24 6.30 40.05
N LEU A 133 16.09 5.89 40.54
CA LEU A 133 15.95 4.77 41.45
C LEU A 133 16.42 3.47 40.78
N PRO A 134 16.95 2.49 41.55
CA PRO A 134 17.19 1.15 41.05
C PRO A 134 15.94 0.60 40.32
N LEU A 135 16.12 -0.14 39.24
CA LEU A 135 15.00 -0.64 38.45
C LEU A 135 14.06 -1.52 39.28
N GLY A 136 14.61 -2.29 40.23
CA GLY A 136 13.84 -3.11 41.17
C GLY A 136 12.84 -2.29 42.01
N ASP A 137 13.25 -1.11 42.48
CA ASP A 137 12.39 -0.25 43.30
C ASP A 137 11.21 0.29 42.46
N GLN A 138 11.45 0.62 41.19
CA GLN A 138 10.45 1.03 40.25
C GLN A 138 9.46 -0.12 39.95
N VAL A 139 9.96 -1.34 39.76
CA VAL A 139 9.15 -2.55 39.58
C VAL A 139 8.34 -2.85 40.84
N ALA A 140 8.94 -2.72 42.02
CA ALA A 140 8.23 -2.89 43.29
C ALA A 140 7.10 -1.87 43.48
N ALA A 141 7.31 -0.61 43.05
CA ALA A 141 6.27 0.41 43.05
C ALA A 141 5.09 0.05 42.16
N ALA A 142 5.36 -0.39 40.92
CA ALA A 142 4.32 -0.87 40.00
C ALA A 142 3.54 -2.06 40.61
N ARG A 143 4.23 -3.03 41.20
CA ARG A 143 3.59 -4.21 41.84
C ARG A 143 2.78 -3.88 43.06
N ARG A 144 3.16 -2.86 43.84
CA ARG A 144 2.34 -2.38 44.96
C ARG A 144 1.04 -1.74 44.51
N ALA A 145 1.09 -1.00 43.40
CA ALA A 145 -0.11 -0.37 42.83
C ALA A 145 -1.00 -1.37 42.08
N HIS A 146 -0.40 -2.37 41.45
CA HIS A 146 -1.07 -3.41 40.67
C HIS A 146 -0.55 -4.80 41.06
N PRO A 147 -1.08 -5.38 42.16
CA PRO A 147 -0.66 -6.69 42.67
C PRO A 147 -1.12 -7.87 41.80
N GLU A 148 -2.11 -7.64 40.92
CA GLU A 148 -2.67 -8.65 40.02
C GLU A 148 -1.71 -9.07 38.92
N GLY A 149 -1.81 -10.30 38.48
CA GLY A 149 -1.08 -10.86 37.35
C GLY A 149 0.41 -11.08 37.59
N SER A 150 1.14 -11.39 36.53
CA SER A 150 2.58 -11.60 36.52
C SER A 150 3.30 -10.55 35.65
N ILE A 151 4.58 -10.28 35.94
CA ILE A 151 5.36 -9.35 35.11
C ILE A 151 5.71 -10.04 33.78
N ALA A 152 5.18 -9.50 32.69
CA ALA A 152 5.47 -9.97 31.34
C ALA A 152 6.79 -9.36 30.80
N SER A 153 7.02 -8.07 31.06
CA SER A 153 8.26 -7.39 30.68
C SER A 153 8.43 -6.06 31.39
N VAL A 154 9.67 -5.55 31.41
CA VAL A 154 10.00 -4.23 31.90
C VAL A 154 10.81 -3.47 30.85
N THR A 155 10.41 -2.24 30.55
CA THR A 155 11.16 -1.33 29.69
C THR A 155 11.65 -0.15 30.52
N PRO A 156 12.93 -0.10 30.90
CA PRO A 156 13.50 1.04 31.61
C PRO A 156 13.31 2.34 30.84
N ALA A 157 13.18 3.45 31.55
CA ALA A 157 12.99 4.77 30.95
C ALA A 157 14.07 5.07 29.88
N PRO A 158 13.69 5.19 28.58
CA PRO A 158 14.69 5.30 27.51
C PRO A 158 15.36 6.66 27.42
N LYS A 159 14.72 7.70 27.98
CA LYS A 159 15.22 9.08 28.04
C LYS A 159 15.11 9.62 29.45
N ALA A 160 15.74 10.76 29.69
CA ALA A 160 15.67 11.42 31.00
C ALA A 160 14.23 11.82 31.38
N ASP A 161 13.46 12.27 30.42
CA ASP A 161 12.08 12.73 30.59
C ASP A 161 11.02 11.62 30.46
N SER A 162 11.42 10.37 30.33
CA SER A 162 10.51 9.25 30.08
C SER A 162 10.24 8.45 31.35
N THR A 163 9.08 7.79 31.40
CA THR A 163 8.72 6.84 32.43
C THR A 163 9.25 5.44 32.13
N THR A 164 9.47 4.65 33.18
CA THR A 164 9.66 3.19 33.09
C THR A 164 8.31 2.51 32.91
N ARG A 165 8.26 1.50 32.07
CA ARG A 165 7.05 0.73 31.77
C ARG A 165 7.18 -0.68 32.36
N VAL A 166 6.27 -1.04 33.24
CA VAL A 166 6.14 -2.39 33.80
C VAL A 166 4.89 -3.01 33.20
N THR A 167 5.07 -3.98 32.33
CA THR A 167 3.97 -4.66 31.61
C THR A 167 3.59 -5.93 32.36
N LEU A 168 2.30 -6.05 32.68
CA LEU A 168 1.72 -7.16 33.43
C LEU A 168 0.83 -8.01 32.51
N SER A 169 0.97 -9.32 32.60
CA SER A 169 0.00 -10.28 32.09
C SER A 169 -1.06 -10.49 33.15
N VAL A 170 -2.31 -10.22 32.85
CA VAL A 170 -3.45 -10.27 33.78
C VAL A 170 -4.61 -11.05 33.15
N ASP A 171 -5.33 -11.83 33.96
CA ASP A 171 -6.35 -12.76 33.47
C ASP A 171 -7.66 -12.05 33.05
N ASP A 172 -7.86 -10.79 33.48
CA ASP A 172 -9.03 -9.98 33.12
C ASP A 172 -9.00 -9.36 31.73
N LEU A 173 -7.88 -9.52 31.01
CA LEU A 173 -7.70 -9.01 29.65
C LEU A 173 -7.62 -10.16 28.62
N PRO A 174 -8.00 -9.89 27.37
CA PRO A 174 -7.75 -10.82 26.27
C PRO A 174 -6.26 -11.20 26.17
N SER A 175 -5.95 -12.38 25.70
CA SER A 175 -4.59 -12.95 25.64
C SER A 175 -3.58 -12.11 24.81
N ASP A 176 -4.07 -11.26 23.92
CA ASP A 176 -3.28 -10.34 23.10
C ASP A 176 -3.11 -8.94 23.76
N ARG A 177 -3.64 -8.75 24.97
CA ARG A 177 -3.59 -7.50 25.72
C ARG A 177 -2.87 -7.67 27.04
N THR A 178 -2.23 -6.61 27.47
CA THR A 178 -1.48 -6.53 28.73
C THR A 178 -1.82 -5.22 29.44
N ARG A 179 -1.56 -5.17 30.74
CA ARG A 179 -1.64 -3.94 31.54
C ARG A 179 -0.24 -3.36 31.68
N THR A 180 0.01 -2.18 31.13
CA THR A 180 1.29 -1.48 31.30
C THR A 180 1.15 -0.38 32.34
N VAL A 181 1.96 -0.45 33.37
CA VAL A 181 2.07 0.52 34.47
C VAL A 181 3.24 1.45 34.19
N PHE A 182 3.01 2.75 34.28
CA PHE A 182 4.01 3.79 34.02
C PHE A 182 4.52 4.34 35.34
N VAL A 183 5.83 4.23 35.56
CA VAL A 183 6.48 4.62 36.82
C VAL A 183 7.50 5.74 36.57
N ASP A 184 7.46 6.78 37.39
CA ASP A 184 8.49 7.82 37.39
C ASP A 184 9.79 7.22 37.91
N PRO A 185 10.88 7.22 37.08
CA PRO A 185 12.12 6.56 37.46
C PRO A 185 12.90 7.28 38.58
N TYR A 186 12.50 8.50 38.95
CA TYR A 186 13.17 9.29 39.97
C TYR A 186 12.50 9.22 41.35
N THR A 187 11.15 9.20 41.36
CA THR A 187 10.36 9.21 42.60
C THR A 187 9.76 7.84 42.93
N GLY A 188 9.60 6.96 41.93
CA GLY A 188 8.86 5.70 42.08
C GLY A 188 7.34 5.87 42.04
N ASP A 189 6.83 7.07 41.77
CA ASP A 189 5.40 7.31 41.69
C ASP A 189 4.81 6.65 40.44
N VAL A 190 3.66 6.00 40.58
CA VAL A 190 2.88 5.43 39.48
C VAL A 190 2.06 6.53 38.83
N ARG A 191 2.39 6.84 37.59
CA ARG A 191 1.74 7.89 36.79
C ARG A 191 0.47 7.42 36.09
N GLY A 192 0.18 6.14 36.12
CA GLY A 192 -1.03 5.54 35.55
C GLY A 192 -0.77 4.15 35.00
N SER A 193 -1.86 3.53 34.51
CA SER A 193 -1.80 2.24 33.85
C SER A 193 -2.72 2.22 32.64
N LEU A 194 -2.29 1.57 31.55
CA LEU A 194 -3.02 1.47 30.29
C LEU A 194 -3.10 0.03 29.82
N THR A 195 -4.20 -0.33 29.14
CA THR A 195 -4.28 -1.60 28.41
C THR A 195 -3.52 -1.46 27.09
N THR A 196 -2.47 -2.24 26.91
CA THR A 196 -1.59 -2.19 25.75
C THR A 196 -1.59 -3.50 24.95
N MET A 197 -1.09 -3.47 23.73
CA MET A 197 -0.79 -4.66 22.94
C MET A 197 0.73 -4.69 22.73
N GLY A 198 1.43 -5.47 23.57
CA GLY A 198 2.88 -5.35 23.70
C GLY A 198 3.28 -3.92 24.07
N GLU A 199 4.10 -3.27 23.24
CA GLU A 199 4.53 -1.88 23.47
C GLU A 199 3.55 -0.80 22.97
N TRP A 200 2.46 -1.19 22.29
CA TRP A 200 1.55 -0.26 21.62
C TRP A 200 0.46 0.23 22.55
N LEU A 201 0.34 1.56 22.66
CA LEU A 201 -0.66 2.26 23.47
C LEU A 201 -2.07 2.10 22.89
N PRO A 202 -3.13 2.33 23.69
CA PRO A 202 -4.51 2.03 23.28
C PRO A 202 -4.97 2.70 21.98
N VAL A 203 -4.65 3.99 21.77
CA VAL A 203 -5.01 4.71 20.53
C VAL A 203 -4.32 4.07 19.34
N ARG A 204 -3.03 3.80 19.46
CA ARG A 204 -2.27 3.15 18.38
C ARG A 204 -2.84 1.77 18.06
N THR A 205 -3.13 0.97 19.07
CA THR A 205 -3.71 -0.36 18.90
C THR A 205 -5.07 -0.30 18.19
N TRP A 206 -5.91 0.68 18.54
CA TRP A 206 -7.19 0.88 17.89
C TRP A 206 -7.04 1.19 16.39
N PHE A 207 -6.12 2.07 16.02
CA PHE A 207 -5.85 2.39 14.62
C PHE A 207 -5.11 1.27 13.88
N ASP A 208 -4.29 0.47 14.57
CA ASP A 208 -3.71 -0.75 14.01
C ASP A 208 -4.81 -1.74 13.62
N ASP A 209 -5.74 -2.03 14.53
CA ASP A 209 -6.87 -2.88 14.25
C ASP A 209 -7.76 -2.32 13.15
N LEU A 210 -7.97 -0.99 13.10
CA LEU A 210 -8.72 -0.36 12.01
C LEU A 210 -8.02 -0.56 10.65
N HIS A 211 -6.71 -0.37 10.58
CA HIS A 211 -5.96 -0.51 9.33
C HIS A 211 -5.81 -1.98 8.91
N ARG A 212 -5.52 -2.85 9.87
CA ARG A 212 -5.19 -4.27 9.66
C ARG A 212 -6.43 -5.14 9.43
N ASN A 213 -7.53 -4.88 10.14
CA ASN A 213 -8.70 -5.77 10.15
C ASN A 213 -10.06 -5.06 10.24
N LEU A 214 -10.13 -3.73 10.18
CA LEU A 214 -11.36 -2.93 10.29
C LEU A 214 -12.21 -3.25 11.54
N HIS A 215 -11.60 -3.72 12.62
CA HIS A 215 -12.27 -4.28 13.82
C HIS A 215 -13.23 -5.46 13.52
N LEU A 216 -13.03 -6.14 12.36
CA LEU A 216 -13.85 -7.28 11.91
C LEU A 216 -13.12 -8.62 12.07
N GLY A 217 -12.05 -8.67 12.86
CA GLY A 217 -11.27 -9.88 13.12
C GLY A 217 -10.79 -10.58 11.85
N VAL A 218 -11.08 -11.87 11.71
CA VAL A 218 -10.61 -12.69 10.58
C VAL A 218 -11.11 -12.19 9.23
N VAL A 219 -12.35 -11.73 9.14
CA VAL A 219 -12.94 -11.21 7.89
C VAL A 219 -12.19 -9.96 7.44
N GLY A 220 -11.91 -9.06 8.36
CA GLY A 220 -11.14 -7.86 8.07
C GLY A 220 -9.69 -8.16 7.67
N ARG A 221 -9.05 -9.19 8.24
CA ARG A 221 -7.72 -9.65 7.83
C ARG A 221 -7.68 -10.07 6.36
N ASN A 222 -8.72 -10.74 5.86
CA ASN A 222 -8.83 -11.09 4.46
C ASN A 222 -8.94 -9.86 3.56
N TYR A 223 -9.68 -8.84 3.98
CA TYR A 223 -9.79 -7.56 3.29
C TYR A 223 -8.41 -6.89 3.08
N SER A 224 -7.63 -6.77 4.15
CA SER A 224 -6.30 -6.12 4.05
C SER A 224 -5.33 -6.92 3.19
N GLU A 225 -5.40 -8.24 3.24
CA GLU A 225 -4.59 -9.12 2.39
C GLU A 225 -4.97 -9.01 0.90
N ILE A 226 -6.28 -8.90 0.56
CA ILE A 226 -6.72 -8.59 -0.81
C ILE A 226 -6.10 -7.26 -1.27
N ALA A 227 -6.19 -6.21 -0.44
CA ALA A 227 -5.63 -4.90 -0.77
C ALA A 227 -4.11 -4.99 -1.03
N ALA A 228 -3.36 -5.61 -0.12
CA ALA A 228 -1.91 -5.76 -0.25
C ALA A 228 -1.52 -6.63 -1.45
N SER A 229 -2.21 -7.76 -1.70
CA SER A 229 -1.92 -8.67 -2.80
C SER A 229 -2.11 -8.04 -4.18
N TRP A 230 -3.09 -7.13 -4.32
CA TRP A 230 -3.42 -6.51 -5.60
C TRP A 230 -2.77 -5.14 -5.84
N LEU A 231 -2.26 -4.49 -4.80
CA LEU A 231 -1.68 -3.14 -4.92
C LEU A 231 -0.51 -3.10 -5.90
N TRP A 232 0.49 -3.97 -5.74
CA TRP A 232 1.67 -4.00 -6.61
C TRP A 232 1.34 -4.35 -8.06
N VAL A 233 0.44 -5.32 -8.28
CA VAL A 233 0.01 -5.73 -9.63
C VAL A 233 -0.70 -4.57 -10.34
N THR A 234 -1.64 -3.91 -9.61
CA THR A 234 -2.38 -2.77 -10.15
C THR A 234 -1.45 -1.59 -10.43
N ALA A 235 -0.51 -1.31 -9.53
CA ALA A 235 0.45 -0.22 -9.68
C ALA A 235 1.41 -0.44 -10.85
N LEU A 236 2.05 -1.62 -10.94
CA LEU A 236 2.97 -1.97 -12.04
C LEU A 236 2.25 -2.05 -13.39
N GLY A 237 1.07 -2.68 -13.43
CA GLY A 237 0.23 -2.71 -14.63
C GLY A 237 -0.13 -1.30 -15.11
N GLY A 238 -0.50 -0.41 -14.18
CA GLY A 238 -0.76 1.01 -14.44
C GLY A 238 0.46 1.74 -15.01
N LEU A 239 1.64 1.51 -14.45
CA LEU A 239 2.90 2.09 -14.93
C LEU A 239 3.21 1.67 -16.37
N VAL A 240 3.10 0.37 -16.67
CA VAL A 240 3.34 -0.15 -18.04
C VAL A 240 2.37 0.50 -19.03
N LEU A 241 1.08 0.60 -18.69
CA LEU A 241 0.08 1.27 -19.50
C LEU A 241 0.38 2.76 -19.70
N TRP A 242 0.84 3.44 -18.65
CA TRP A 242 1.20 4.84 -18.67
C TRP A 242 2.42 5.13 -19.54
N ILE A 243 3.50 4.36 -19.38
CA ILE A 243 4.70 4.45 -20.23
C ILE A 243 4.32 4.18 -21.70
N GLY A 244 3.51 3.14 -21.94
CA GLY A 244 3.03 2.82 -23.28
C GLY A 244 2.17 3.93 -23.90
N TYR A 245 1.37 4.62 -23.11
CA TYR A 245 0.62 5.80 -23.55
C TYR A 245 1.56 6.97 -23.89
N ARG A 246 2.53 7.27 -23.04
CA ARG A 246 3.51 8.37 -23.27
C ARG A 246 4.40 8.10 -24.49
N ARG A 247 4.84 6.86 -24.70
CA ARG A 247 5.59 6.45 -25.91
C ARG A 247 4.79 6.72 -27.18
N ARG A 248 3.51 6.33 -27.23
CA ARG A 248 2.63 6.53 -28.39
C ARG A 248 2.30 7.98 -28.67
N THR A 249 2.32 8.83 -27.66
CA THR A 249 2.08 10.27 -27.83
C THR A 249 3.36 11.07 -28.00
N HIS A 250 4.53 10.40 -28.17
CA HIS A 250 5.85 11.01 -28.28
C HIS A 250 6.20 11.98 -27.14
N LYS A 251 5.68 11.71 -25.90
CA LYS A 251 5.86 12.55 -24.71
C LYS A 251 6.50 11.76 -23.56
N LEU A 252 7.47 10.89 -23.85
CA LEU A 252 8.12 10.05 -22.83
C LEU A 252 8.84 10.89 -21.77
N ASN A 253 9.43 12.03 -22.15
CA ASN A 253 10.03 13.00 -21.25
C ASN A 253 9.05 13.60 -20.22
N ARG A 254 7.74 13.46 -20.43
CA ARG A 254 6.68 13.91 -19.52
C ARG A 254 6.03 12.78 -18.72
N VAL A 255 6.71 11.66 -18.49
CA VAL A 255 6.18 10.55 -17.67
C VAL A 255 5.89 11.02 -16.24
N LEU A 256 6.76 11.85 -15.69
CA LEU A 256 6.65 12.37 -14.32
C LEU A 256 5.79 13.64 -14.21
N THR A 257 5.39 14.24 -15.33
CA THR A 257 4.66 15.52 -15.30
C THR A 257 3.28 15.41 -15.96
N PRO A 258 2.23 15.96 -15.33
CA PRO A 258 0.90 16.00 -15.95
C PRO A 258 0.82 17.10 -17.02
N ASP A 259 -0.04 16.89 -18.03
CA ASP A 259 -0.38 17.91 -19.02
C ASP A 259 -1.46 18.84 -18.44
N ARG A 260 -1.09 20.04 -18.00
CA ARG A 260 -2.01 20.99 -17.33
C ARG A 260 -3.03 21.57 -18.30
N ASP A 261 -2.65 21.79 -19.56
CA ASP A 261 -3.47 22.44 -20.60
C ASP A 261 -4.35 21.44 -21.35
N ALA A 262 -4.29 20.16 -21.01
CA ALA A 262 -5.10 19.15 -21.66
C ALA A 262 -6.60 19.28 -21.32
N PRO A 263 -7.53 18.89 -22.24
CA PRO A 263 -8.97 18.82 -21.97
C PRO A 263 -9.28 18.01 -20.71
N LYS A 264 -10.39 18.35 -20.04
CA LYS A 264 -10.76 17.81 -18.69
C LYS A 264 -10.46 16.33 -18.48
N ARG A 265 -10.87 15.44 -19.39
CA ARG A 265 -10.65 13.99 -19.28
C ARG A 265 -9.16 13.61 -19.42
N ARG A 266 -8.48 14.19 -20.40
CA ARG A 266 -7.06 13.92 -20.66
C ARG A 266 -6.20 14.46 -19.51
N ARG A 267 -6.53 15.62 -18.97
CA ARG A 267 -5.88 16.18 -17.78
C ARG A 267 -6.00 15.22 -16.58
N THR A 268 -7.19 14.66 -16.31
CA THR A 268 -7.38 13.67 -15.23
C THR A 268 -6.50 12.42 -15.44
N LEU A 269 -6.41 11.90 -16.68
CA LEU A 269 -5.57 10.77 -17.02
C LEU A 269 -4.07 11.06 -16.79
N THR A 270 -3.59 12.23 -17.22
CA THR A 270 -2.18 12.59 -17.08
C THR A 270 -1.78 12.83 -15.62
N TRP A 271 -2.67 13.35 -14.78
CA TRP A 271 -2.47 13.43 -13.34
C TRP A 271 -2.48 12.05 -12.68
N HIS A 272 -3.43 11.16 -13.04
CA HIS A 272 -3.46 9.79 -12.54
C HIS A 272 -2.14 9.06 -12.84
N GLY A 273 -1.66 9.13 -14.07
CA GLY A 273 -0.41 8.47 -14.48
C GLY A 273 0.84 9.09 -13.86
N ALA A 274 0.95 10.41 -13.82
CA ALA A 274 2.11 11.10 -13.25
C ALA A 274 2.22 10.87 -11.73
N VAL A 275 1.13 11.08 -10.97
CA VAL A 275 1.12 10.81 -9.52
C VAL A 275 1.40 9.34 -9.24
N GLY A 276 0.75 8.41 -10.00
CA GLY A 276 1.02 6.98 -9.86
C GLY A 276 2.49 6.62 -10.08
N THR A 277 3.17 7.29 -11.02
CA THR A 277 4.60 7.08 -11.27
C THR A 277 5.47 7.58 -10.11
N TRP A 278 5.14 8.72 -9.51
CA TRP A 278 5.87 9.26 -8.37
C TRP A 278 5.82 8.36 -7.14
N ILE A 279 4.67 7.72 -6.88
CA ILE A 279 4.47 6.92 -5.66
C ILE A 279 4.76 5.43 -5.86
N ILE A 280 5.08 4.96 -7.07
CA ILE A 280 5.11 3.53 -7.39
C ILE A 280 6.08 2.72 -6.54
N ILE A 281 7.29 3.24 -6.31
CA ILE A 281 8.31 2.53 -5.51
C ILE A 281 7.78 2.34 -4.08
N GLY A 282 7.21 3.41 -3.50
CA GLY A 282 6.61 3.34 -2.18
C GLY A 282 5.42 2.37 -2.13
N LEU A 283 4.56 2.36 -3.16
CA LEU A 283 3.42 1.42 -3.20
C LEU A 283 3.86 -0.04 -3.29
N VAL A 284 4.89 -0.35 -4.09
CA VAL A 284 5.44 -1.71 -4.17
C VAL A 284 6.08 -2.11 -2.83
N ALA A 285 6.83 -1.21 -2.19
CA ALA A 285 7.42 -1.46 -0.88
C ALA A 285 6.34 -1.67 0.20
N LEU A 286 5.28 -0.83 0.22
CA LEU A 286 4.15 -0.98 1.15
C LEU A 286 3.37 -2.28 0.91
N SER A 287 3.19 -2.68 -0.36
CA SER A 287 2.55 -3.97 -0.69
C SER A 287 3.38 -5.15 -0.18
N ALA A 288 4.69 -5.16 -0.45
CA ALA A 288 5.58 -6.24 -0.04
C ALA A 288 5.66 -6.37 1.50
N SER A 289 5.84 -5.24 2.20
CA SER A 289 5.87 -5.23 3.68
C SER A 289 4.51 -5.56 4.29
N GLY A 290 3.39 -5.11 3.69
CA GLY A 290 2.04 -5.47 4.13
C GLY A 290 1.73 -6.96 3.96
N LEU A 291 2.19 -7.57 2.85
CA LEU A 291 2.04 -9.01 2.62
C LEU A 291 2.80 -9.85 3.63
N SER A 292 3.97 -9.39 4.11
CA SER A 292 4.75 -10.14 5.10
C SER A 292 4.03 -10.33 6.45
N TRP A 293 2.97 -9.55 6.71
CA TRP A 293 2.13 -9.63 7.91
C TRP A 293 0.71 -10.15 7.65
N SER A 294 0.41 -10.46 6.40
CA SER A 294 -0.89 -11.00 6.02
C SER A 294 -1.06 -12.44 6.52
N ARG A 295 -2.29 -12.94 6.48
CA ARG A 295 -2.62 -14.23 7.08
C ARG A 295 -2.05 -15.39 6.26
N TYR A 296 -2.31 -15.43 4.97
CA TYR A 296 -1.95 -16.55 4.09
C TYR A 296 -0.63 -16.29 3.37
N ALA A 297 -0.52 -15.20 2.64
CA ALA A 297 0.73 -14.85 1.98
C ALA A 297 1.87 -14.62 2.99
N GLY A 298 1.56 -14.06 4.17
CA GLY A 298 2.52 -13.90 5.26
C GLY A 298 3.03 -15.21 5.80
N ALA A 299 2.18 -16.22 5.93
CA ALA A 299 2.59 -17.59 6.30
C ALA A 299 3.54 -18.18 5.25
N SER A 300 3.18 -18.12 3.96
CA SER A 300 4.05 -18.57 2.86
C SER A 300 5.41 -17.82 2.83
N ILE A 301 5.40 -16.51 3.10
CA ILE A 301 6.63 -15.71 3.20
C ILE A 301 7.46 -16.17 4.40
N SER A 302 6.84 -16.44 5.56
CA SER A 302 7.52 -16.91 6.77
C SER A 302 8.17 -18.26 6.56
N GLU A 303 7.47 -19.22 5.94
CA GLU A 303 7.99 -20.53 5.57
C GLU A 303 9.19 -20.39 4.63
N LEU A 304 9.06 -19.61 3.55
CA LEU A 304 10.17 -19.34 2.63
C LEU A 304 11.39 -18.71 3.34
N ARG A 305 11.18 -17.79 4.29
CA ARG A 305 12.26 -17.20 5.08
C ARG A 305 12.95 -18.24 5.98
N THR A 306 12.21 -19.16 6.52
CA THR A 306 12.76 -20.26 7.33
C THR A 306 13.63 -21.17 6.47
N GLU A 307 13.12 -21.62 5.32
CA GLU A 307 13.85 -22.47 4.38
C GLU A 307 15.15 -21.81 3.87
N LEU A 308 15.13 -20.50 3.67
CA LEU A 308 16.28 -19.74 3.20
C LEU A 308 17.19 -19.24 4.34
N SER A 309 16.93 -19.59 5.60
CA SER A 309 17.66 -19.12 6.77
C SER A 309 17.70 -17.57 6.90
N TRP A 310 16.60 -16.90 6.53
CA TRP A 310 16.42 -15.45 6.59
C TRP A 310 15.63 -15.00 7.83
N THR A 311 15.52 -15.88 8.82
CA THR A 311 14.82 -15.59 10.07
C THR A 311 15.66 -14.68 10.98
N THR A 312 14.97 -13.96 11.85
CA THR A 312 15.61 -13.13 12.89
C THR A 312 16.22 -14.04 13.95
N PRO A 313 17.53 -13.96 14.21
CA PRO A 313 18.14 -14.72 15.30
C PRO A 313 17.59 -14.28 16.66
N ALA A 314 17.40 -15.22 17.57
CA ALA A 314 17.01 -14.97 18.94
C ALA A 314 18.03 -15.61 19.89
N VAL A 315 18.19 -15.02 21.08
CA VAL A 315 19.01 -15.61 22.14
C VAL A 315 18.36 -16.88 22.67
N SER A 316 19.17 -17.86 23.04
CA SER A 316 18.70 -19.10 23.69
C SER A 316 18.34 -18.80 25.14
N THR A 317 17.05 -18.97 25.47
CA THR A 317 16.56 -18.83 26.86
C THR A 317 16.26 -20.19 27.50
N SER A 318 16.43 -21.32 26.77
CA SER A 318 16.21 -22.66 27.30
C SER A 318 17.25 -23.02 28.35
N PRO A 319 16.92 -23.83 29.38
CA PRO A 319 17.86 -24.30 30.34
C PRO A 319 19.05 -25.04 29.69
N ALA A 320 20.25 -24.87 30.18
CA ALA A 320 21.49 -25.47 29.64
C ALA A 320 21.46 -27.02 29.54
N SER A 321 20.53 -27.66 30.24
CA SER A 321 20.34 -29.12 30.24
C SER A 321 19.54 -29.68 29.08
N SER A 322 18.96 -28.83 28.19
CA SER A 322 18.10 -29.26 27.08
C SER A 322 18.79 -29.32 25.71
N SER A 323 20.10 -29.25 25.63
CA SER A 323 20.85 -29.18 24.36
C SER A 323 21.11 -30.53 23.67
N GLU A 324 20.53 -31.66 24.13
CA GLU A 324 20.57 -32.94 23.37
C GLU A 324 19.20 -33.60 23.37
N GLY A 325 18.60 -33.68 22.20
CA GLY A 325 17.52 -34.61 21.92
C GLY A 325 16.23 -34.00 21.37
N HIS A 326 16.04 -34.18 20.07
CA HIS A 326 14.72 -34.12 19.46
C HIS A 326 13.87 -35.23 20.08
N HIS A 327 12.96 -34.92 20.99
CA HIS A 327 11.87 -35.81 21.38
C HIS A 327 10.52 -35.13 21.23
N HIS A 328 9.72 -35.70 20.34
CA HIS A 328 8.29 -35.48 20.22
C HIS A 328 7.58 -35.96 21.49
N GLY A 329 6.69 -35.12 22.03
CA GLY A 329 5.52 -35.52 22.79
C GLY A 329 5.81 -36.19 24.14
N GLY A 330 5.97 -35.37 25.16
CA GLY A 330 5.75 -35.74 26.55
C GLY A 330 5.06 -34.57 27.24
N ASP A 331 3.94 -34.86 27.95
CA ASP A 331 3.32 -33.94 28.89
C ASP A 331 4.41 -33.47 29.91
N ALA A 332 5.05 -32.37 29.59
CA ALA A 332 5.88 -31.67 30.58
C ALA A 332 4.89 -31.06 31.57
N THR A 333 4.80 -31.63 32.74
CA THR A 333 4.27 -30.93 33.93
C THR A 333 4.95 -29.57 33.96
N ALA A 334 4.17 -28.50 33.78
CA ALA A 334 4.67 -27.14 33.80
C ALA A 334 5.27 -26.92 35.20
N ASP A 335 6.61 -26.92 35.28
CA ASP A 335 7.32 -26.54 36.50
C ASP A 335 6.88 -25.14 36.90
N ALA A 336 6.71 -24.95 38.21
CA ALA A 336 6.26 -23.67 38.74
C ALA A 336 7.18 -22.55 38.26
N PRO A 337 6.65 -21.39 37.86
CA PRO A 337 7.48 -20.28 37.43
C PRO A 337 8.47 -19.90 38.53
N PRO A 338 9.71 -19.52 38.17
CA PRO A 338 10.73 -19.18 39.17
C PRO A 338 10.25 -17.99 40.01
N THR A 339 10.63 -17.98 41.29
CA THR A 339 10.37 -16.84 42.17
C THR A 339 11.26 -15.67 41.75
N ILE A 340 10.68 -14.71 41.06
CA ILE A 340 11.34 -13.50 40.59
C ILE A 340 11.12 -12.38 41.58
N THR A 341 12.17 -11.76 42.05
CA THR A 341 12.12 -10.62 42.96
C THR A 341 12.32 -9.30 42.19
N PRO A 342 11.81 -8.18 42.71
CA PRO A 342 12.05 -6.88 42.08
C PRO A 342 13.55 -6.54 41.95
N SER A 343 14.40 -6.97 42.91
CA SER A 343 15.86 -6.75 42.87
C SER A 343 16.54 -7.41 41.68
N ASP A 344 16.02 -8.53 41.16
CA ASP A 344 16.58 -9.25 40.02
C ASP A 344 16.57 -8.39 38.75
N PHE A 345 15.53 -7.55 38.58
CA PHE A 345 15.49 -6.60 37.49
C PHE A 345 16.62 -5.58 37.52
N THR A 346 17.05 -5.14 38.71
CA THR A 346 18.24 -4.28 38.85
C THR A 346 19.51 -5.00 38.45
N ALA A 347 19.66 -6.26 38.88
CA ALA A 347 20.83 -7.06 38.52
C ALA A 347 20.94 -7.29 37.02
N VAL A 348 19.81 -7.65 36.38
CA VAL A 348 19.70 -7.88 34.91
C VAL A 348 19.95 -6.59 34.13
N ASP A 349 19.39 -5.44 34.55
CA ASP A 349 19.61 -4.13 33.91
C ASP A 349 21.10 -3.72 33.97
N ASN A 350 21.73 -3.92 35.14
CA ASN A 350 23.17 -3.68 35.29
C ASN A 350 24.01 -4.58 34.38
N THR A 351 23.70 -5.87 34.31
CA THR A 351 24.37 -6.81 33.42
C THR A 351 24.19 -6.41 31.96
N ALA A 352 23.00 -6.05 31.54
CA ALA A 352 22.73 -5.61 30.18
C ALA A 352 23.51 -4.34 29.82
N THR A 353 23.55 -3.38 30.73
CA THR A 353 24.29 -2.12 30.54
C THR A 353 25.81 -2.38 30.48
N GLN A 354 26.36 -3.24 31.35
CA GLN A 354 27.77 -3.65 31.33
C GLN A 354 28.11 -4.44 30.05
N ALA A 355 27.18 -5.24 29.55
CA ALA A 355 27.34 -5.94 28.27
C ALA A 355 27.25 -5.00 27.05
N GLY A 356 26.98 -3.69 27.27
CA GLY A 356 26.95 -2.67 26.22
C GLY A 356 25.61 -2.46 25.54
N LEU A 357 24.50 -3.07 26.00
CA LEU A 357 23.17 -2.79 25.51
C LEU A 357 22.75 -1.37 25.89
N ARG A 358 21.94 -0.76 25.02
CA ARG A 358 21.50 0.64 25.17
C ARG A 358 19.99 0.75 25.10
N ALA A 359 19.44 1.65 25.89
CA ALA A 359 18.01 1.98 25.83
C ALA A 359 17.59 2.53 24.41
N PRO A 360 16.37 2.29 23.96
CA PRO A 360 15.34 1.51 24.65
C PRO A 360 15.63 0.00 24.60
N MET A 361 15.43 -0.68 25.70
CA MET A 361 15.56 -2.13 25.81
C MET A 361 14.36 -2.71 26.57
N VAL A 362 14.06 -3.98 26.33
CA VAL A 362 12.99 -4.73 26.97
C VAL A 362 13.59 -5.89 27.75
N ILE A 363 13.33 -5.95 29.02
CA ILE A 363 13.75 -7.01 29.94
C ILE A 363 12.56 -7.95 30.13
N THR A 364 12.70 -9.20 29.74
CA THR A 364 11.68 -10.24 29.87
C THR A 364 12.14 -11.27 30.88
N PRO A 365 11.35 -11.55 31.94
CA PRO A 365 11.73 -12.53 32.94
C PRO A 365 11.63 -13.97 32.41
N PRO A 366 12.29 -14.94 33.07
CA PRO A 366 12.18 -16.36 32.76
C PRO A 366 10.74 -16.84 32.79
N SER A 367 10.32 -17.63 31.79
CA SER A 367 8.97 -18.22 31.72
C SER A 367 8.83 -19.58 32.40
N ALA A 368 9.94 -20.25 32.70
CA ALA A 368 10.00 -21.55 33.35
C ALA A 368 11.23 -21.63 34.27
N GLU A 369 11.25 -22.60 35.18
CA GLU A 369 12.40 -22.85 36.04
C GLU A 369 13.66 -23.20 35.23
N GLY A 370 14.78 -22.54 35.55
CA GLY A 370 16.04 -22.69 34.82
C GLY A 370 16.13 -21.98 33.48
N ALA A 371 15.06 -21.34 32.99
CA ALA A 371 15.11 -20.49 31.80
C ALA A 371 15.87 -19.20 32.08
N ALA A 372 16.52 -18.63 31.07
CA ALA A 372 17.27 -17.38 31.19
C ALA A 372 16.34 -16.16 31.01
N TRP A 373 16.76 -15.03 31.61
CA TRP A 373 16.23 -13.72 31.25
C TRP A 373 16.56 -13.38 29.81
N SER A 374 15.67 -12.67 29.12
CA SER A 374 15.96 -12.08 27.82
C SER A 374 15.98 -10.56 27.91
N VAL A 375 17.06 -9.95 27.43
CA VAL A 375 17.16 -8.49 27.29
C VAL A 375 17.42 -8.15 25.84
N ASN A 376 16.50 -7.41 25.23
CA ASN A 376 16.56 -7.07 23.82
C ASN A 376 16.56 -5.54 23.65
N GLU A 377 17.53 -4.99 22.92
CA GLU A 377 17.40 -3.62 22.42
C GLU A 377 16.17 -3.52 21.51
N ASN A 378 15.44 -2.43 21.61
CA ASN A 378 14.25 -2.18 20.80
C ASN A 378 14.28 -0.78 20.18
N ASN A 379 15.45 -0.41 19.61
CA ASN A 379 15.56 0.85 18.90
C ASN A 379 15.18 0.69 17.43
N ARG A 380 13.89 0.89 17.13
CA ARG A 380 13.34 0.85 15.78
C ARG A 380 13.58 2.13 14.99
N GLY A 381 14.02 3.21 15.65
CA GLY A 381 14.45 4.45 14.99
C GLY A 381 15.80 4.29 14.30
N PHE A 382 16.08 5.12 13.28
CA PHE A 382 17.38 5.04 12.59
C PHE A 382 18.47 5.81 13.37
N PRO A 383 19.68 5.22 13.56
CA PRO A 383 20.11 3.86 13.22
C PRO A 383 19.48 2.80 14.15
N THR A 384 18.95 1.74 13.55
CA THR A 384 18.30 0.67 14.29
C THR A 384 19.29 -0.16 15.11
N ARG A 385 18.86 -0.63 16.30
CA ARG A 385 19.63 -1.51 17.16
C ARG A 385 18.71 -2.57 17.76
N PHE A 386 19.15 -3.82 17.67
CA PHE A 386 18.43 -5.00 18.12
C PHE A 386 19.39 -6.04 18.71
N ASP A 387 20.46 -5.60 19.39
CA ASP A 387 21.33 -6.50 20.13
C ASP A 387 20.52 -7.13 21.26
N ALA A 388 20.77 -8.41 21.51
CA ALA A 388 20.06 -9.17 22.53
C ALA A 388 21.05 -10.00 23.35
N ILE A 389 20.73 -10.17 24.64
CA ILE A 389 21.44 -11.10 25.52
C ILE A 389 20.47 -11.97 26.29
N ALA A 390 20.88 -13.20 26.58
CA ALA A 390 20.27 -14.03 27.60
C ALA A 390 21.12 -13.91 28.89
N VAL A 391 20.46 -13.80 30.06
CA VAL A 391 21.12 -13.67 31.37
C VAL A 391 20.68 -14.83 32.24
N ASP A 392 21.66 -15.52 32.79
CA ASP A 392 21.43 -16.65 33.71
C ASP A 392 20.71 -16.21 34.98
N PRO A 393 19.62 -16.88 35.40
CA PRO A 393 18.78 -16.42 36.50
C PRO A 393 19.44 -16.56 37.88
N LYS A 394 20.49 -17.34 38.02
CA LYS A 394 21.17 -17.58 39.32
C LYS A 394 22.42 -16.74 39.48
N THR A 395 23.20 -16.62 38.40
CA THR A 395 24.50 -15.94 38.46
C THR A 395 24.44 -14.51 37.92
N PHE A 396 23.36 -14.14 37.23
CA PHE A 396 23.20 -12.89 36.46
C PHE A 396 24.33 -12.65 35.46
N ALA A 397 25.04 -13.71 35.05
CA ALA A 397 26.03 -13.63 33.98
C ALA A 397 25.36 -13.74 32.59
N VAL A 398 26.01 -13.16 31.58
CA VAL A 398 25.55 -13.30 30.19
C VAL A 398 25.75 -14.75 29.74
N ALA A 399 24.67 -15.46 29.42
CA ALA A 399 24.67 -16.86 28.97
C ALA A 399 24.73 -16.98 27.44
N ASP A 400 24.06 -16.07 26.70
CA ASP A 400 24.07 -16.05 25.24
C ASP A 400 23.94 -14.62 24.72
N ARG A 401 24.40 -14.39 23.48
CA ARG A 401 24.38 -13.07 22.86
C ARG A 401 24.13 -13.13 21.37
N VAL A 402 23.23 -12.30 20.89
CA VAL A 402 22.95 -12.08 19.47
C VAL A 402 23.19 -10.61 19.13
N ASN A 403 24.13 -10.34 18.21
CA ASN A 403 24.40 -8.99 17.76
C ASN A 403 23.65 -8.69 16.46
N PHE A 404 22.94 -7.56 16.39
CA PHE A 404 22.24 -7.10 15.18
C PHE A 404 23.16 -7.03 13.95
N ALA A 405 24.43 -6.68 14.15
CA ALA A 405 25.43 -6.66 13.07
C ALA A 405 25.56 -8.00 12.34
N GLN A 406 25.36 -9.12 13.04
CA GLN A 406 25.49 -10.49 12.53
C GLN A 406 24.20 -11.06 11.95
N TRP A 407 23.07 -10.35 12.02
CA TRP A 407 21.82 -10.82 11.44
C TRP A 407 21.94 -11.04 9.94
N PRO A 408 21.27 -12.06 9.37
CA PRO A 408 21.14 -12.22 7.93
C PRO A 408 20.62 -10.94 7.29
N PHE A 409 21.17 -10.59 6.12
CA PHE A 409 20.79 -9.35 5.43
C PHE A 409 19.27 -9.24 5.21
N MET A 410 18.63 -10.36 4.79
CA MET A 410 17.18 -10.37 4.54
C MET A 410 16.36 -10.25 5.83
N ALA A 411 16.87 -10.71 6.98
CA ALA A 411 16.24 -10.46 8.27
C ALA A 411 16.22 -8.96 8.60
N LYS A 412 17.37 -8.27 8.43
CA LYS A 412 17.46 -6.80 8.57
C LYS A 412 16.53 -6.07 7.63
N MET A 413 16.52 -6.45 6.34
CA MET A 413 15.65 -5.85 5.33
C MET A 413 14.16 -5.99 5.67
N THR A 414 13.77 -7.15 6.20
CA THR A 414 12.38 -7.37 6.63
C THR A 414 12.02 -6.46 7.79
N ASP A 415 12.87 -6.36 8.82
CA ASP A 415 12.61 -5.50 9.96
C ASP A 415 12.57 -4.01 9.56
N TRP A 416 13.51 -3.58 8.71
CA TRP A 416 13.52 -2.21 8.18
C TRP A 416 12.28 -1.91 7.33
N ALA A 417 11.84 -2.85 6.49
CA ALA A 417 10.63 -2.67 5.68
C ALA A 417 9.37 -2.54 6.55
N ILE A 418 9.29 -3.33 7.62
CA ILE A 418 8.25 -3.28 8.62
C ILE A 418 8.29 -1.93 9.36
N SER A 419 9.45 -1.53 9.87
CA SER A 419 9.64 -0.27 10.59
C SER A 419 9.33 0.94 9.71
N ALA A 420 9.72 0.91 8.44
CA ALA A 420 9.39 1.94 7.45
C ALA A 420 7.88 2.00 7.17
N HIS A 421 7.21 0.84 7.02
CA HIS A 421 5.76 0.75 6.82
C HIS A 421 4.98 1.36 8.00
N MET A 422 5.44 1.12 9.23
CA MET A 422 4.81 1.60 10.46
C MET A 422 5.16 3.06 10.81
N GLY A 423 6.01 3.73 10.04
CA GLY A 423 6.42 5.11 10.31
C GLY A 423 7.38 5.28 11.50
N LEU A 424 8.16 4.23 11.84
CA LEU A 424 9.01 4.21 13.02
C LEU A 424 10.37 4.90 12.83
N PHE A 425 10.75 5.22 11.58
CA PHE A 425 12.00 5.97 11.28
C PHE A 425 11.87 7.49 11.48
N GLY A 426 10.88 7.92 12.24
CA GLY A 426 10.68 9.31 12.62
C GLY A 426 9.84 10.13 11.62
N ILE A 427 9.84 11.45 11.81
CA ILE A 427 8.91 12.36 11.13
C ILE A 427 9.03 12.35 9.61
N ILE A 428 10.23 12.20 9.06
CA ILE A 428 10.44 12.15 7.59
C ILE A 428 9.73 10.93 7.00
N ASN A 429 9.89 9.77 7.63
CA ASN A 429 9.20 8.54 7.22
C ASN A 429 7.68 8.71 7.29
N GLN A 430 7.15 9.32 8.33
CA GLN A 430 5.73 9.58 8.50
C GLN A 430 5.19 10.52 7.40
N ILE A 431 5.92 11.59 7.09
CA ILE A 431 5.57 12.49 5.97
C ILE A 431 5.53 11.73 4.64
N ILE A 432 6.52 10.87 4.38
CA ILE A 432 6.55 10.04 3.17
C ILE A 432 5.31 9.13 3.11
N LEU A 433 4.96 8.45 4.21
CA LEU A 433 3.77 7.59 4.28
C LEU A 433 2.47 8.36 4.02
N VAL A 434 2.32 9.55 4.62
CA VAL A 434 1.17 10.42 4.40
C VAL A 434 1.09 10.86 2.94
N LEU A 435 2.21 11.24 2.32
CA LEU A 435 2.25 11.61 0.90
C LEU A 435 1.93 10.41 -0.01
N LEU A 436 2.41 9.22 0.30
CA LEU A 436 2.06 7.98 -0.43
C LEU A 436 0.56 7.68 -0.31
N GLY A 437 -0.01 7.78 0.89
CA GLY A 437 -1.43 7.57 1.13
C GLY A 437 -2.31 8.58 0.38
N ILE A 438 -2.03 9.87 0.51
CA ILE A 438 -2.73 10.94 -0.23
C ILE A 438 -2.58 10.74 -1.75
N GLY A 439 -1.38 10.38 -2.20
CA GLY A 439 -1.10 10.08 -3.59
C GLY A 439 -1.96 8.93 -4.10
N LEU A 440 -2.05 7.83 -3.36
CA LEU A 440 -2.86 6.66 -3.71
C LEU A 440 -4.35 7.00 -3.73
N ILE A 441 -4.88 7.68 -2.70
CA ILE A 441 -6.27 8.19 -2.67
C ILE A 441 -6.55 9.03 -3.92
N SER A 442 -5.65 9.95 -4.25
CA SER A 442 -5.74 10.83 -5.43
C SER A 442 -5.79 10.04 -6.75
N VAL A 443 -4.96 8.99 -6.88
CA VAL A 443 -4.93 8.09 -8.04
C VAL A 443 -6.25 7.31 -8.16
N ILE A 444 -6.73 6.72 -7.07
CA ILE A 444 -8.00 5.96 -7.05
C ILE A 444 -9.18 6.86 -7.41
N VAL A 445 -9.32 8.00 -6.76
CA VAL A 445 -10.41 8.96 -7.02
C VAL A 445 -10.40 9.41 -8.49
N ARG A 446 -9.22 9.70 -9.06
CA ARG A 446 -9.12 10.05 -10.50
C ARG A 446 -9.46 8.87 -11.41
N GLY A 447 -9.15 7.63 -11.01
CA GLY A 447 -9.58 6.41 -11.69
C GLY A 447 -11.09 6.34 -11.80
N TYR A 448 -11.81 6.49 -10.69
CA TYR A 448 -13.27 6.50 -10.64
C TYR A 448 -13.88 7.68 -11.40
N LEU A 449 -13.29 8.88 -11.31
CA LEU A 449 -13.73 10.04 -12.11
C LEU A 449 -13.60 9.79 -13.61
N MET A 450 -12.53 9.14 -14.07
CA MET A 450 -12.37 8.79 -15.48
C MET A 450 -13.40 7.75 -15.92
N TRP A 451 -13.68 6.77 -15.08
CA TRP A 451 -14.71 5.77 -15.32
C TRP A 451 -16.10 6.41 -15.39
N TRP A 452 -16.46 7.22 -14.38
CA TRP A 452 -17.74 7.91 -14.31
C TRP A 452 -17.99 8.83 -15.51
N ARG A 453 -16.99 9.57 -15.97
CA ARG A 453 -17.06 10.45 -17.15
C ARG A 453 -17.16 9.72 -18.49
N ARG A 454 -17.08 8.40 -18.52
CA ARG A 454 -17.29 7.57 -19.72
C ARG A 454 -18.75 7.13 -19.89
N ARG A 455 -19.65 7.53 -19.01
CA ARG A 455 -21.07 7.15 -19.12
C ARG A 455 -21.66 7.66 -20.42
N PRO A 456 -22.51 6.84 -21.09
CA PRO A 456 -23.31 7.31 -22.22
C PRO A 456 -24.26 8.44 -21.79
N THR A 457 -24.50 9.42 -22.65
CA THR A 457 -25.41 10.56 -22.38
C THR A 457 -26.85 10.14 -22.12
N ARG A 458 -27.27 8.96 -22.61
CA ARG A 458 -28.62 8.41 -22.46
C ARG A 458 -28.81 7.47 -21.28
N GLY A 459 -27.93 7.51 -20.27
CA GLY A 459 -27.96 6.62 -19.10
C GLY A 459 -27.23 5.30 -19.32
N GLY A 460 -26.99 4.57 -18.23
CA GLY A 460 -26.30 3.30 -18.20
C GLY A 460 -24.85 3.36 -17.68
N LEU A 461 -24.29 2.17 -17.40
CA LEU A 461 -22.90 2.03 -16.92
C LEU A 461 -21.89 2.24 -18.06
N PRO A 462 -20.72 2.81 -17.77
CA PRO A 462 -19.64 2.97 -18.75
C PRO A 462 -19.21 1.62 -19.33
N LYS A 463 -19.01 1.56 -20.65
CA LYS A 463 -18.53 0.34 -21.31
C LYS A 463 -17.14 -0.05 -20.80
N ALA A 464 -16.99 -1.33 -20.45
CA ALA A 464 -15.72 -1.95 -20.11
C ALA A 464 -14.83 -2.14 -21.36
N PRO A 465 -13.50 -2.33 -21.18
CA PRO A 465 -12.62 -2.75 -22.27
C PRO A 465 -13.08 -4.07 -22.91
N GLY A 466 -12.89 -4.19 -24.24
CA GLY A 466 -13.33 -5.34 -25.03
C GLY A 466 -12.82 -6.69 -24.50
N ARG A 467 -13.58 -7.76 -24.79
CA ARG A 467 -13.23 -9.15 -24.49
C ARG A 467 -12.27 -9.73 -25.52
N GLY A 468 -11.80 -10.98 -25.29
CA GLY A 468 -10.91 -11.68 -26.22
C GLY A 468 -9.46 -11.27 -26.17
N SER A 469 -9.02 -10.57 -25.11
CA SER A 469 -7.65 -10.11 -24.99
C SER A 469 -6.61 -11.21 -24.81
N LEU A 470 -6.98 -12.41 -24.33
CA LEU A 470 -6.09 -13.57 -24.25
C LEU A 470 -5.73 -14.14 -25.63
N SER A 471 -6.65 -14.10 -26.59
CA SER A 471 -6.40 -14.57 -27.95
C SER A 471 -5.42 -13.67 -28.74
N SER A 472 -5.08 -12.50 -28.22
CA SER A 472 -4.05 -11.64 -28.80
C SER A 472 -2.61 -12.04 -28.43
N LEU A 473 -2.44 -12.91 -27.44
CA LEU A 473 -1.14 -13.44 -27.00
C LEU A 473 -0.69 -14.62 -27.87
N LEU A 474 0.62 -14.81 -27.97
CA LEU A 474 1.16 -16.06 -28.53
C LEU A 474 0.87 -17.21 -27.55
N PRO A 475 0.71 -18.47 -28.04
CA PRO A 475 0.43 -19.60 -27.17
C PRO A 475 1.42 -19.75 -26.01
N GLY A 476 2.72 -19.57 -26.26
CA GLY A 476 3.76 -19.61 -25.22
C GLY A 476 3.64 -18.46 -24.21
N GLU A 477 3.27 -17.25 -24.64
CA GLU A 477 3.01 -16.12 -23.73
C GLU A 477 1.80 -16.39 -22.84
N ALA A 478 0.73 -16.99 -23.38
CA ALA A 478 -0.47 -17.34 -22.63
C ALA A 478 -0.18 -18.42 -21.59
N VAL A 479 0.55 -19.48 -21.96
CA VAL A 479 0.95 -20.55 -21.03
C VAL A 479 1.84 -19.98 -19.92
N ALA A 480 2.86 -19.20 -20.25
CA ALA A 480 3.75 -18.57 -19.26
C ALA A 480 2.95 -17.71 -18.27
N LEU A 481 2.00 -16.91 -18.77
CA LEU A 481 1.12 -16.10 -17.93
C LEU A 481 0.27 -16.96 -16.98
N ILE A 482 -0.33 -18.03 -17.48
CA ILE A 482 -1.15 -18.95 -16.65
C ILE A 482 -0.30 -19.57 -15.55
N VAL A 483 0.91 -20.05 -15.88
CA VAL A 483 1.82 -20.63 -14.89
C VAL A 483 2.19 -19.60 -13.82
N VAL A 484 2.60 -18.39 -14.21
CA VAL A 484 2.94 -17.31 -13.25
C VAL A 484 1.76 -16.98 -12.37
N VAL A 485 0.55 -16.84 -12.92
CA VAL A 485 -0.66 -16.54 -12.17
C VAL A 485 -1.02 -17.68 -11.21
N ALA A 486 -0.85 -18.94 -11.63
CA ALA A 486 -1.10 -20.11 -10.78
C ALA A 486 -0.13 -20.17 -9.59
N VAL A 487 1.17 -19.95 -9.84
CA VAL A 487 2.19 -19.90 -8.78
C VAL A 487 1.93 -18.75 -7.80
N LEU A 488 1.65 -17.54 -8.31
CA LEU A 488 1.30 -16.40 -7.47
C LEU A 488 0.01 -16.62 -6.70
N GLY A 489 -0.98 -17.26 -7.31
CA GLY A 489 -2.25 -17.57 -6.66
C GLY A 489 -2.14 -18.64 -5.57
N TRP A 490 -1.22 -19.58 -5.73
CA TRP A 490 -0.87 -20.56 -4.69
C TRP A 490 -0.17 -19.87 -3.52
N PHE A 491 0.85 -19.06 -3.80
CA PHE A 491 1.63 -18.35 -2.79
C PHE A 491 0.81 -17.29 -2.04
N ALA A 492 -0.09 -16.58 -2.74
CA ALA A 492 -0.95 -15.54 -2.21
C ALA A 492 -2.41 -15.80 -2.61
N PRO A 493 -3.17 -16.61 -1.84
CA PRO A 493 -4.53 -17.03 -2.22
C PRO A 493 -5.49 -15.87 -2.50
N TRP A 494 -5.39 -14.76 -1.76
CA TRP A 494 -6.21 -13.57 -1.99
C TRP A 494 -5.82 -12.74 -3.21
N PHE A 495 -4.72 -13.07 -3.89
CA PHE A 495 -4.46 -12.66 -5.26
C PHE A 495 -5.19 -13.60 -6.24
N GLY A 496 -5.04 -14.93 -6.05
CA GLY A 496 -5.51 -15.95 -6.98
C GLY A 496 -7.03 -16.10 -7.01
N ILE A 497 -7.68 -16.17 -5.85
CA ILE A 497 -9.14 -16.39 -5.74
C ILE A 497 -9.97 -15.32 -6.44
N PRO A 498 -9.79 -14.00 -6.20
CA PRO A 498 -10.52 -12.97 -6.91
C PRO A 498 -10.25 -12.98 -8.42
N LEU A 499 -9.01 -13.31 -8.82
CA LEU A 499 -8.65 -13.40 -10.24
C LEU A 499 -9.35 -14.58 -10.92
N ALA A 500 -9.34 -15.76 -10.29
CA ALA A 500 -10.03 -16.96 -10.80
C ALA A 500 -11.54 -16.71 -10.92
N LEU A 501 -12.14 -16.13 -9.88
CA LEU A 501 -13.56 -15.75 -9.90
C LEU A 501 -13.87 -14.78 -11.03
N PHE A 502 -13.05 -13.76 -11.21
CA PHE A 502 -13.19 -12.82 -12.31
C PHE A 502 -13.13 -13.50 -13.69
N VAL A 503 -12.14 -14.39 -13.89
CA VAL A 503 -11.97 -15.11 -15.15
C VAL A 503 -13.16 -16.02 -15.44
N ILE A 504 -13.66 -16.74 -14.42
CA ILE A 504 -14.84 -17.62 -14.55
C ILE A 504 -16.09 -16.81 -14.93
N VAL A 505 -16.37 -15.74 -14.19
CA VAL A 505 -17.52 -14.87 -14.45
C VAL A 505 -17.44 -14.24 -15.85
N ASP A 506 -16.26 -13.82 -16.27
CA ASP A 506 -16.06 -13.23 -17.59
C ASP A 506 -16.24 -14.25 -18.72
N ALA A 507 -15.77 -15.48 -18.53
CA ALA A 507 -15.94 -16.58 -19.47
C ALA A 507 -17.42 -16.99 -19.60
N VAL A 508 -18.11 -17.20 -18.47
CA VAL A 508 -19.55 -17.54 -18.45
C VAL A 508 -20.37 -16.45 -19.13
N TRP A 509 -20.13 -15.20 -18.79
CA TRP A 509 -20.83 -14.07 -19.42
C TRP A 509 -20.50 -13.96 -20.92
N GLY A 510 -19.28 -14.31 -21.33
CA GLY A 510 -18.89 -14.40 -22.75
C GLY A 510 -19.74 -15.41 -23.51
N ILE A 511 -19.88 -16.61 -22.97
CA ILE A 511 -20.68 -17.73 -23.55
C ILE A 511 -22.17 -17.32 -23.64
N VAL A 512 -22.72 -16.76 -22.57
CA VAL A 512 -24.13 -16.32 -22.56
C VAL A 512 -24.39 -15.21 -23.57
N ALA A 513 -23.47 -14.26 -23.71
CA ALA A 513 -23.62 -13.15 -24.67
C ALA A 513 -23.53 -13.63 -26.13
N SER A 514 -22.65 -14.60 -26.44
CA SER A 514 -22.53 -15.17 -27.79
C SER A 514 -23.80 -15.95 -28.19
N ARG A 515 -24.39 -16.71 -27.25
CA ARG A 515 -25.65 -17.44 -27.48
C ARG A 515 -26.84 -16.51 -27.73
N ARG A 516 -26.88 -15.33 -27.10
CA ARG A 516 -27.93 -14.34 -27.31
C ARG A 516 -27.78 -13.55 -28.63
N GLY A 517 -26.54 -13.42 -29.15
CA GLY A 517 -26.27 -12.74 -30.43
C GLY A 517 -26.57 -13.61 -31.68
N SER A 518 -26.60 -14.94 -31.54
CA SER A 518 -26.86 -15.88 -32.64
C SER A 518 -28.37 -16.13 -32.93
N GLY A 519 -29.27 -15.45 -32.23
CA GLY A 519 -30.70 -15.65 -32.34
C GLY A 519 -31.45 -14.65 -33.23
N THR A 520 -30.80 -13.80 -34.04
CA THR A 520 -31.47 -12.93 -35.02
C THR A 520 -31.59 -13.70 -36.34
N PRO A 521 -32.80 -14.03 -36.80
CA PRO A 521 -32.97 -14.70 -38.09
C PRO A 521 -32.50 -13.77 -39.21
N PRO A 522 -31.98 -14.32 -40.33
CA PRO A 522 -31.65 -13.52 -41.49
C PRO A 522 -32.96 -12.93 -42.04
N HIS A 523 -32.98 -11.62 -42.20
CA HIS A 523 -34.03 -10.96 -42.99
C HIS A 523 -34.07 -11.61 -44.36
N GLY A 524 -35.17 -12.31 -44.65
CA GLY A 524 -35.47 -12.84 -45.94
C GLY A 524 -35.51 -11.70 -46.96
N SER A 525 -34.75 -11.87 -48.01
CA SER A 525 -34.85 -11.11 -49.23
C SER A 525 -36.20 -11.47 -49.88
N GLU A 526 -37.23 -10.71 -49.62
CA GLU A 526 -38.44 -10.74 -50.47
C GLU A 526 -38.11 -10.02 -51.78
N HIS A 527 -38.00 -10.82 -52.83
CA HIS A 527 -38.18 -10.36 -54.22
C HIS A 527 -39.64 -9.92 -54.39
N GLY A 528 -39.85 -8.64 -54.63
CA GLY A 528 -41.10 -8.12 -55.19
C GLY A 528 -41.02 -8.01 -56.71
N PRO A 529 -42.06 -8.37 -57.46
CA PRO A 529 -42.07 -8.26 -58.91
C PRO A 529 -42.39 -6.83 -59.38
N SER A 530 -41.81 -6.53 -60.54
CA SER A 530 -41.99 -5.39 -61.40
C SER A 530 -43.44 -5.18 -61.91
N ASP A 531 -43.64 -3.97 -62.38
CA ASP A 531 -44.62 -3.46 -63.32
C ASP A 531 -45.95 -2.81 -62.80
N GLU A 532 -46.04 -1.54 -62.99
CA GLU A 532 -46.95 -0.84 -63.97
C GLU A 532 -47.06 0.65 -63.63
N GLN A 533 -46.65 1.48 -64.55
CA GLN A 533 -47.21 2.81 -64.79
C GLN A 533 -48.50 2.65 -65.61
N PRO A 534 -49.48 3.62 -65.76
CA PRO A 534 -49.31 5.07 -65.64
C PRO A 534 -50.58 5.87 -65.18
N ALA A 535 -50.40 7.15 -65.20
CA ALA A 535 -51.29 8.23 -65.58
C ALA A 535 -52.20 8.93 -64.55
N THR A 536 -51.91 10.20 -64.50
CA THR A 536 -52.77 11.39 -64.58
C THR A 536 -53.76 11.78 -63.49
N ALA A 537 -53.57 13.02 -63.19
CA ALA A 537 -54.61 14.09 -63.03
C ALA A 537 -54.99 14.50 -61.59
N ALA A 538 -54.52 15.65 -61.28
CA ALA A 538 -55.29 16.87 -61.04
C ALA A 538 -56.02 17.06 -59.69
N THR A 539 -55.69 18.18 -59.16
CA THR A 539 -56.51 19.22 -58.53
C THR A 539 -57.04 19.10 -57.11
N GLU A 540 -56.73 20.15 -56.46
CA GLU A 540 -57.59 21.01 -55.59
C GLU A 540 -57.51 20.78 -54.06
N SER A 541 -56.96 21.73 -53.47
CA SER A 541 -57.51 22.83 -52.65
C SER A 541 -57.92 22.53 -51.20
N ALA A 542 -57.31 23.32 -50.37
CA ALA A 542 -57.87 23.99 -49.19
C ALA A 542 -58.28 23.17 -47.94
N ARG A 543 -57.54 23.28 -46.90
CA ARG A 543 -57.77 24.14 -45.71
C ARG A 543 -56.67 23.97 -44.68
#